data_eb930364fbb04c91d3653d9f38708d6a
#
_entry.id   eb930364fbb04c91d3653d9f38708d6a
#
_cell.length_a   1.000
_cell.length_b   1.000
_cell.length_c   1.000
_cell.angle_alpha   90.00
_cell.angle_beta   90.00
_cell.angle_gamma   90.00
#
_symmetry.space_group_name_H-M   'P 1'
#
loop_
_entity.id
_entity.type
_entity.pdbx_description
1 polymer ?
#
loop_
_entity_poly.entity_id
_entity_poly.type
_entity_poly.pdbx_seq_one_letter_code
_entity_poly.pdbx_strand_id
1 'polypeptide(L)'
;MREAARIVEEYLRLHMIPDPDSARQYCAPDLEIRFTGNRLMHDPAEATAFNRARYKWVKKKFGPTHVAEGATDDETVVYQTGTLYGEWLDGTPFEGNRYVDRYWVRHGKIAKMEVWNDSAEWLMVRAGLAKL
;
A
#
# COMPACT_ATOMS: atom_id res chain seq x y z
N MET A 1 -17.43 -10.52 2.85
CA MET A 1 -15.96 -10.60 2.65
C MET A 1 -15.54 -10.18 1.26
N ARG A 2 -16.27 -10.59 0.21
CA ARG A 2 -16.00 -10.18 -1.17
C ARG A 2 -16.08 -8.66 -1.35
N GLU A 3 -17.04 -8.02 -0.71
CA GLU A 3 -17.20 -6.55 -0.78
C GLU A 3 -15.97 -5.84 -0.21
N ALA A 4 -15.42 -6.31 0.90
CA ALA A 4 -14.22 -5.73 1.49
C ALA A 4 -13.01 -5.83 0.54
N ALA A 5 -12.84 -6.99 -0.11
CA ALA A 5 -11.78 -7.17 -1.10
C ALA A 5 -11.95 -6.19 -2.28
N ARG A 6 -13.18 -6.02 -2.77
CA ARG A 6 -13.47 -5.09 -3.86
C ARG A 6 -13.13 -3.64 -3.46
N ILE A 7 -13.48 -3.25 -2.25
CA ILE A 7 -13.17 -1.90 -1.73
C ILE A 7 -11.66 -1.66 -1.73
N VAL A 8 -10.89 -2.61 -1.22
CA VAL A 8 -9.42 -2.51 -1.18
C VAL A 8 -8.81 -2.46 -2.57
N GLU A 9 -9.28 -3.33 -3.47
CA GLU A 9 -8.77 -3.36 -4.85
C GLU A 9 -9.07 -2.06 -5.58
N GLU A 10 -10.25 -1.49 -5.39
CA GLU A 10 -10.62 -0.21 -6.00
C GLU A 10 -9.81 0.95 -5.39
N TYR A 11 -9.62 0.94 -4.07
CA TYR A 11 -8.74 1.90 -3.40
C TYR A 11 -7.33 1.88 -4.01
N LEU A 12 -6.76 0.69 -4.17
CA LEU A 12 -5.41 0.55 -4.69
C LEU A 12 -5.30 0.96 -6.15
N ARG A 13 -6.31 0.66 -6.96
CA ARG A 13 -6.35 1.09 -8.35
C ARG A 13 -6.21 2.61 -8.44
N LEU A 14 -6.95 3.32 -7.61
CA LEU A 14 -6.94 4.79 -7.58
C LEU A 14 -5.65 5.33 -6.95
N HIS A 15 -5.22 4.76 -5.84
CA HIS A 15 -4.02 5.20 -5.13
C HIS A 15 -2.77 5.08 -6.01
N MET A 16 -2.69 4.06 -6.84
CA MET A 16 -1.50 3.81 -7.67
C MET A 16 -1.49 4.59 -9.01
N ILE A 17 -2.53 5.35 -9.33
CA ILE A 17 -2.55 6.25 -10.51
C ILE A 17 -1.45 7.33 -10.40
N PRO A 18 -1.18 8.09 -9.32
CA PRO A 18 -1.90 8.25 -8.06
C PRO A 18 -3.03 9.29 -8.14
N ASP A 19 -4.15 8.94 -7.55
CA ASP A 19 -5.29 9.83 -7.36
C ASP A 19 -5.77 9.73 -5.91
N PRO A 20 -5.06 10.37 -4.96
CA PRO A 20 -5.39 10.24 -3.55
C PRO A 20 -6.76 10.79 -3.18
N ASP A 21 -7.26 11.80 -3.90
CA ASP A 21 -8.58 12.38 -3.61
C ASP A 21 -9.70 11.37 -3.89
N SER A 22 -9.62 10.67 -5.03
CA SER A 22 -10.60 9.63 -5.34
C SER A 22 -10.43 8.41 -4.44
N ALA A 23 -9.19 8.03 -4.11
CA ALA A 23 -8.91 6.92 -3.21
C ALA A 23 -9.49 7.16 -1.81
N ARG A 24 -9.48 8.40 -1.33
CA ARG A 24 -9.99 8.79 0.00
C ARG A 24 -11.46 8.42 0.20
N GLN A 25 -12.26 8.33 -0.86
CA GLN A 25 -13.67 7.95 -0.78
C GLN A 25 -13.87 6.58 -0.13
N TYR A 26 -12.88 5.70 -0.24
CA TYR A 26 -12.93 4.35 0.30
C TYR A 26 -12.43 4.27 1.74
N CYS A 27 -12.03 5.40 2.32
CA CYS A 27 -11.41 5.46 3.65
C CYS A 27 -12.36 6.06 4.68
N ALA A 28 -12.27 5.55 5.91
CA ALA A 28 -12.98 6.14 7.05
C ALA A 28 -12.35 7.48 7.41
N PRO A 29 -13.12 8.40 8.04
CA PRO A 29 -12.61 9.73 8.41
C PRO A 29 -11.42 9.67 9.39
N ASP A 30 -11.35 8.63 10.22
CA ASP A 30 -10.32 8.42 11.22
C ASP A 30 -9.24 7.43 10.76
N LEU A 31 -9.03 7.32 9.46
CA LEU A 31 -8.05 6.41 8.85
C LEU A 31 -6.69 6.48 9.54
N GLU A 32 -6.14 5.32 9.85
CA GLU A 32 -4.77 5.16 10.32
C GLU A 32 -3.99 4.33 9.30
N ILE A 33 -2.88 4.88 8.82
CA ILE A 33 -1.96 4.20 7.93
C ILE A 33 -0.64 4.02 8.66
N ARG A 34 -0.19 2.77 8.79
CA ARG A 34 1.19 2.46 9.19
C ARG A 34 1.95 2.08 7.94
N PHE A 35 2.71 3.05 7.44
CA PHE A 35 3.49 2.88 6.22
C PHE A 35 4.83 2.24 6.53
N THR A 36 5.65 1.98 5.50
CA THR A 36 6.96 1.32 5.68
C THR A 36 7.77 2.00 6.77
N GLY A 37 8.45 1.20 7.60
CA GLY A 37 9.18 1.71 8.75
C GLY A 37 8.28 2.16 9.90
N ASN A 38 7.02 1.72 9.90
CA ASN A 38 6.02 2.05 10.93
C ASN A 38 5.67 3.54 10.99
N ARG A 39 5.82 4.27 9.86
CA ARG A 39 5.43 5.68 9.78
C ARG A 39 3.92 5.82 9.89
N LEU A 40 3.46 6.69 10.78
CA LEU A 40 2.03 6.95 10.96
C LEU A 40 1.58 8.04 10.00
N MET A 41 0.54 7.75 9.24
CA MET A 41 -0.13 8.67 8.32
C MET A 41 -1.63 8.56 8.51
N HIS A 42 -2.37 9.59 8.07
CA HIS A 42 -3.83 9.65 8.23
C HIS A 42 -4.57 9.91 6.93
N ASP A 43 -3.86 10.03 5.81
CA ASP A 43 -4.47 10.36 4.53
C ASP A 43 -3.68 9.74 3.37
N PRO A 44 -4.37 9.23 2.31
CA PRO A 44 -3.67 8.68 1.14
C PRO A 44 -2.67 9.65 0.48
N ALA A 45 -2.93 10.96 0.57
CA ALA A 45 -2.02 11.96 0.01
C ALA A 45 -0.65 11.93 0.68
N GLU A 46 -0.57 11.59 1.96
CA GLU A 46 0.71 11.46 2.67
C GLU A 46 1.52 10.29 2.12
N ALA A 47 0.86 9.16 1.84
CA ALA A 47 1.52 8.00 1.23
C ALA A 47 1.99 8.33 -0.20
N THR A 48 1.19 9.06 -0.96
CA THR A 48 1.58 9.52 -2.30
C THR A 48 2.81 10.44 -2.23
N ALA A 49 2.85 11.37 -1.28
CA ALA A 49 4.00 12.25 -1.09
C ALA A 49 5.26 11.47 -0.71
N PHE A 50 5.13 10.45 0.16
CA PHE A 50 6.23 9.56 0.50
C PHE A 50 6.77 8.85 -0.74
N ASN A 51 5.88 8.32 -1.56
CA ASN A 51 6.28 7.61 -2.78
C ASN A 51 7.02 8.53 -3.76
N ARG A 52 6.56 9.77 -3.92
CA ARG A 52 7.23 10.76 -4.79
C ARG A 52 8.63 11.14 -4.29
N ALA A 53 8.87 11.03 -3.00
CA ALA A 53 10.19 11.30 -2.43
C ALA A 53 11.15 10.11 -2.56
N ARG A 54 10.64 8.92 -2.86
CA ARG A 54 11.44 7.69 -3.00
C ARG A 54 11.59 7.23 -4.43
N TYR A 55 10.52 7.37 -5.22
CA TYR A 55 10.47 6.88 -6.60
C TYR A 55 10.21 8.03 -7.57
N LYS A 56 10.75 7.92 -8.77
CA LYS A 56 10.33 8.79 -9.87
C LYS A 56 8.88 8.48 -10.23
N TRP A 57 8.56 7.20 -10.29
CA TRP A 57 7.20 6.66 -10.33
C TRP A 57 7.21 5.21 -9.83
N VAL A 58 6.07 4.75 -9.33
CA VAL A 58 5.91 3.39 -8.83
C VAL A 58 4.51 2.88 -9.16
N LYS A 59 4.46 1.60 -9.57
CA LYS A 59 3.22 0.88 -9.85
C LYS A 59 3.27 -0.48 -9.15
N LYS A 60 2.10 -1.11 -9.05
CA LYS A 60 1.96 -2.45 -8.47
C LYS A 60 1.59 -3.45 -9.55
N LYS A 61 2.26 -4.59 -9.52
CA LYS A 61 1.79 -5.80 -10.19
C LYS A 61 1.01 -6.57 -9.15
N PHE A 62 -0.32 -6.52 -9.26
CA PHE A 62 -1.22 -7.11 -8.29
C PHE A 62 -1.13 -8.64 -8.32
N GLY A 63 -0.88 -9.22 -7.15
CA GLY A 63 -0.96 -10.65 -6.90
C GLY A 63 -2.27 -10.99 -6.19
N PRO A 64 -2.31 -12.12 -5.46
CA PRO A 64 -3.53 -12.56 -4.80
C PRO A 64 -4.01 -11.59 -3.71
N THR A 65 -5.33 -11.52 -3.56
CA THR A 65 -6.01 -10.86 -2.44
C THR A 65 -6.61 -11.95 -1.56
N HIS A 66 -6.36 -11.87 -0.26
CA HIS A 66 -6.90 -12.81 0.72
C HIS A 66 -7.70 -12.04 1.76
N VAL A 67 -8.78 -12.64 2.24
CA VAL A 67 -9.62 -12.05 3.27
C VAL A 67 -9.66 -12.95 4.49
N ALA A 68 -9.82 -12.32 5.66
CA ALA A 68 -9.93 -13.00 6.94
C ALA A 68 -10.96 -12.27 7.80
N GLU A 69 -11.48 -12.98 8.79
CA GLU A 69 -12.39 -12.38 9.76
C GLU A 69 -11.62 -11.39 10.62
N GLY A 70 -12.26 -10.25 10.93
CA GLY A 70 -11.73 -9.28 11.87
C GLY A 70 -12.11 -9.61 13.31
N ALA A 71 -11.86 -8.64 14.20
CA ALA A 71 -12.15 -8.79 15.63
C ALA A 71 -13.66 -8.78 15.94
N THR A 72 -14.46 -8.20 15.05
CA THR A 72 -15.92 -8.09 15.21
C THR A 72 -16.60 -8.50 13.90
N ASP A 73 -17.93 -8.73 13.94
CA ASP A 73 -18.71 -9.15 12.77
C ASP A 73 -18.72 -8.12 11.65
N ASP A 74 -18.54 -6.83 11.98
CA ASP A 74 -18.54 -5.74 11.00
C ASP A 74 -17.15 -5.40 10.46
N GLU A 75 -16.13 -6.18 10.85
CA GLU A 75 -14.76 -5.96 10.41
C GLU A 75 -14.27 -7.14 9.57
N THR A 76 -13.67 -6.82 8.43
CA THR A 76 -13.00 -7.79 7.57
C THR A 76 -11.56 -7.34 7.37
N VAL A 77 -10.62 -8.26 7.50
CA VAL A 77 -9.20 -8.00 7.24
C VAL A 77 -8.87 -8.47 5.83
N VAL A 78 -8.23 -7.60 5.05
CA VAL A 78 -7.87 -7.90 3.66
C VAL A 78 -6.36 -7.81 3.51
N TYR A 79 -5.76 -8.85 2.95
CA TYR A 79 -4.34 -8.87 2.58
C TYR A 79 -4.24 -8.79 1.07
N GLN A 80 -3.53 -7.79 0.57
CA GLN A 80 -3.27 -7.67 -0.85
C GLN A 80 -1.76 -7.72 -1.07
N THR A 81 -1.29 -8.62 -1.92
CA THR A 81 0.13 -8.88 -2.13
C THR A 81 0.48 -8.77 -3.60
N GLY A 82 1.76 -8.66 -3.88
CA GLY A 82 2.28 -8.59 -5.23
C GLY A 82 3.69 -8.01 -5.25
N THR A 83 4.03 -7.34 -6.34
CA THR A 83 5.35 -6.70 -6.48
C THR A 83 5.21 -5.27 -6.96
N LEU A 84 6.20 -4.46 -6.63
CA LEU A 84 6.33 -3.09 -7.11
C LEU A 84 7.28 -3.07 -8.29
N TYR A 85 7.02 -2.17 -9.23
CA TYR A 85 7.93 -1.85 -10.34
C TYR A 85 7.86 -0.36 -10.63
N GLY A 86 8.90 0.17 -11.23
CA GLY A 86 8.93 1.59 -11.57
C GLY A 86 10.35 2.06 -11.82
N GLU A 87 10.62 3.31 -11.44
CA GLU A 87 11.95 3.90 -11.54
C GLU A 87 12.28 4.61 -10.23
N TRP A 88 13.53 4.42 -9.78
CA TRP A 88 14.07 5.21 -8.68
C TRP A 88 14.19 6.69 -9.10
N LEU A 89 14.47 7.58 -8.16
CA LEU A 89 14.56 9.02 -8.45
C LEU A 89 15.60 9.35 -9.55
N ASP A 90 16.65 8.55 -9.68
CA ASP A 90 17.66 8.73 -10.72
C ASP A 90 17.26 8.14 -12.08
N GLY A 91 16.06 7.59 -12.19
CA GLY A 91 15.56 7.00 -13.43
C GLY A 91 15.93 5.53 -13.63
N THR A 92 16.72 4.92 -12.72
CA THR A 92 17.05 3.49 -12.82
C THR A 92 15.79 2.65 -12.62
N PRO A 93 15.45 1.75 -13.57
CA PRO A 93 14.28 0.91 -13.42
C PRO A 93 14.47 -0.15 -12.34
N PHE A 94 13.37 -0.54 -11.72
CA PHE A 94 13.33 -1.65 -10.76
C PHE A 94 12.04 -2.45 -10.94
N GLU A 95 12.08 -3.70 -10.52
CA GLU A 95 10.90 -4.58 -10.47
C GLU A 95 11.13 -5.70 -9.44
N GLY A 96 10.05 -6.37 -9.07
CA GLY A 96 10.13 -7.54 -8.20
C GLY A 96 10.20 -7.22 -6.71
N ASN A 97 10.11 -5.97 -6.29
CA ASN A 97 10.06 -5.60 -4.88
C ASN A 97 8.73 -6.11 -4.31
N ARG A 98 8.80 -7.09 -3.42
CA ARG A 98 7.59 -7.68 -2.84
C ARG A 98 6.90 -6.68 -1.93
N TYR A 99 5.57 -6.73 -1.88
CA TYR A 99 4.80 -5.97 -0.90
C TYR A 99 3.71 -6.83 -0.30
N VAL A 100 3.34 -6.48 0.95
CA VAL A 100 2.14 -6.95 1.63
C VAL A 100 1.46 -5.74 2.21
N ASP A 101 0.21 -5.54 1.86
CA ASP A 101 -0.64 -4.53 2.46
C ASP A 101 -1.75 -5.23 3.21
N ARG A 102 -2.00 -4.80 4.45
CA ARG A 102 -3.08 -5.31 5.29
C ARG A 102 -4.07 -4.19 5.57
N TYR A 103 -5.35 -4.47 5.36
CA TYR A 103 -6.43 -3.50 5.51
C TYR A 103 -7.48 -4.01 6.49
N TRP A 104 -7.99 -3.11 7.32
CA TRP A 104 -9.17 -3.38 8.14
C TRP A 104 -10.32 -2.58 7.56
N VAL A 105 -11.34 -3.29 7.06
CA VAL A 105 -12.53 -2.71 6.45
C VAL A 105 -13.67 -2.83 7.45
N ARG A 106 -14.24 -1.70 7.84
CA ARG A 106 -15.37 -1.60 8.76
C ARG A 106 -16.46 -0.74 8.13
N HIS A 107 -17.71 -1.20 8.19
CA HIS A 107 -18.86 -0.45 7.68
C HIS A 107 -18.64 0.05 6.24
N GLY A 108 -18.03 -0.79 5.41
CA GLY A 108 -17.79 -0.46 4.00
C GLY A 108 -16.67 0.55 3.74
N LYS A 109 -15.84 0.85 4.75
CA LYS A 109 -14.72 1.79 4.62
C LYS A 109 -13.44 1.19 5.18
N ILE A 110 -12.31 1.59 4.60
CA ILE A 110 -11.00 1.22 5.11
C ILE A 110 -10.71 2.10 6.34
N ALA A 111 -10.63 1.47 7.50
CA ALA A 111 -10.41 2.17 8.77
C ALA A 111 -8.93 2.19 9.16
N LYS A 112 -8.18 1.17 8.73
CA LYS A 112 -6.76 1.06 9.04
C LYS A 112 -6.06 0.29 7.92
N MET A 113 -4.80 0.64 7.67
CA MET A 113 -3.94 -0.15 6.80
C MET A 113 -2.52 -0.16 7.31
N GLU A 114 -1.82 -1.25 7.02
CA GLU A 114 -0.39 -1.40 7.28
C GLU A 114 0.30 -1.88 6.01
N VAL A 115 1.47 -1.32 5.73
CA VAL A 115 2.18 -1.52 4.46
C VAL A 115 3.61 -1.99 4.73
N TRP A 116 3.99 -3.09 4.09
CA TRP A 116 5.36 -3.60 4.10
C TRP A 116 5.82 -3.85 2.67
N ASN A 117 7.05 -3.49 2.37
CA ASN A 117 7.65 -3.85 1.08
C ASN A 117 9.17 -3.91 1.16
N ASP A 118 9.78 -4.50 0.13
CA ASP A 118 11.21 -4.72 0.05
C ASP A 118 12.01 -3.50 -0.47
N SER A 119 11.38 -2.37 -0.76
CA SER A 119 12.07 -1.25 -1.42
C SER A 119 13.25 -0.73 -0.63
N ALA A 120 13.13 -0.60 0.70
CA ALA A 120 14.25 -0.14 1.51
C ALA A 120 15.43 -1.11 1.45
N GLU A 121 15.17 -2.42 1.43
CA GLU A 121 16.22 -3.43 1.28
C GLU A 121 16.97 -3.26 -0.05
N TRP A 122 16.23 -3.05 -1.15
CA TRP A 122 16.84 -2.81 -2.45
C TRP A 122 17.67 -1.53 -2.48
N LEU A 123 17.19 -0.47 -1.81
CA LEU A 123 17.96 0.78 -1.70
C LEU A 123 19.23 0.58 -0.87
N MET A 124 19.17 -0.25 0.17
CA MET A 124 20.35 -0.60 0.96
C MET A 124 21.39 -1.35 0.13
N VAL A 125 20.93 -2.27 -0.72
CA VAL A 125 21.82 -2.99 -1.64
C VAL A 125 22.50 -2.01 -2.61
N ARG A 126 21.75 -1.09 -3.19
CA ARG A 126 22.30 -0.05 -4.08
C ARG A 126 23.32 0.84 -3.37
N ALA A 127 23.10 1.11 -2.09
CA ALA A 127 24.02 1.92 -1.29
C ALA A 127 25.25 1.15 -0.79
N GLY A 128 25.30 -0.16 -1.06
CA GLY A 128 26.41 -1.00 -0.59
C GLY A 128 26.27 -1.42 0.87
N LEU A 129 25.12 -1.22 1.48
CA LEU A 129 24.89 -1.52 2.90
C LEU A 129 24.31 -2.92 3.15
N ALA A 130 23.86 -3.60 2.09
CA ALA A 130 23.31 -4.95 2.18
C ALA A 130 23.62 -5.72 0.90
N LYS A 131 23.49 -7.05 0.99
CA LYS A 131 23.61 -7.97 -0.17
C LYS A 131 22.36 -8.84 -0.25
N LEU A 132 21.95 -9.18 -1.44
CA LEU A 132 20.88 -10.15 -1.69
C LEU A 132 21.45 -11.52 -2.01
#